data_b75c8e6c38a78eff5a0fd84e792e9631
#
_entry.id   b75c8e6c38a78eff5a0fd84e792e9631
#
_cell.length_a   1.000
_cell.length_b   1.000
_cell.length_c   1.000
_cell.angle_alpha   90.00
_cell.angle_beta   90.00
_cell.angle_gamma   90.00
#
_symmetry.space_group_name_H-M   'P 1'
#
loop_
_entity.id
_entity.type
_entity.pdbx_description
1 polymer ?
#
loop_
_entity_poly.entity_id
_entity_poly.type
_entity_poly.pdbx_seq_one_letter_code
_entity_poly.pdbx_strand_id
1 'polypeptide(L)'
;FAYTPVVRQATITIDKPGEDMRVVLGSDFHLGLLSGKGNLEKFVALSNEHEPDLVLLAGDIVDDSPQRFIDKGMGKVMESLQSTYGVYGILGNHEYYGNEIPEFKQAMKESNVEILMDETLLIGDRFYLTGREDLTNKKRLALSALQPENKELPWFVMNHTPDDLDEPANLGVDFH
;
A
#
# COMPACT_ATOMS: atom_id res chain seq x y z
N PHE A 1 -21.15 2.91 4.80
CA PHE A 1 -19.74 2.98 5.25
C PHE A 1 -18.78 3.38 4.12
N ALA A 2 -18.99 2.92 2.89
CA ALA A 2 -18.10 3.24 1.75
C ALA A 2 -18.04 4.73 1.35
N TYR A 3 -18.96 5.57 1.81
CA TYR A 3 -19.07 6.97 1.39
C TYR A 3 -18.56 7.99 2.41
N THR A 4 -18.17 7.53 3.60
CA THR A 4 -17.69 8.41 4.67
C THR A 4 -16.50 7.76 5.35
N PRO A 5 -15.27 8.04 4.88
CA PRO A 5 -14.08 7.52 5.50
C PRO A 5 -13.97 8.02 6.95
N VAL A 6 -13.48 7.17 7.84
CA VAL A 6 -13.25 7.47 9.26
C VAL A 6 -11.80 7.18 9.57
N VAL A 7 -11.13 8.16 10.15
CA VAL A 7 -9.75 8.01 10.61
C VAL A 7 -9.72 7.17 11.88
N ARG A 8 -8.86 6.19 11.93
CA ARG A 8 -8.48 5.43 13.12
C ARG A 8 -7.00 5.67 13.38
N GLN A 9 -6.66 6.01 14.60
CA GLN A 9 -5.28 6.24 15.01
C GLN A 9 -4.81 5.13 15.94
N ALA A 10 -3.58 4.65 15.70
CA ALA A 10 -2.86 3.76 16.59
C ALA A 10 -1.40 4.20 16.67
N THR A 11 -0.77 4.01 17.82
CA THR A 11 0.66 4.21 17.98
C THR A 11 1.33 2.85 18.18
N ILE A 12 2.36 2.60 17.38
CA ILE A 12 3.15 1.37 17.43
C ILE A 12 4.57 1.78 17.82
N THR A 13 5.09 1.16 18.87
CA THR A 13 6.48 1.35 19.30
C THR A 13 7.34 0.24 18.72
N ILE A 14 8.42 0.63 18.03
CA ILE A 14 9.40 -0.28 17.44
C ILE A 14 10.71 -0.07 18.20
N ASP A 15 11.26 -1.18 18.74
CA ASP A 15 12.53 -1.16 19.50
C ASP A 15 13.73 -1.27 18.56
N LYS A 16 13.83 -0.29 17.65
CA LYS A 16 14.94 -0.12 16.71
C LYS A 16 15.26 1.37 16.52
N PRO A 17 16.49 1.71 16.11
CA PRO A 17 16.85 3.10 15.84
C PRO A 17 15.96 3.72 14.77
N GLY A 18 15.50 4.94 15.01
CA GLY A 18 14.68 5.70 14.08
C GLY A 18 14.09 6.95 14.71
N GLU A 19 13.44 7.75 13.91
CA GLU A 19 12.62 8.88 14.35
C GLU A 19 11.14 8.51 14.23
N ASP A 20 10.30 9.20 14.99
CA ASP A 20 8.86 9.05 14.86
C ASP A 20 8.43 9.30 13.42
N MET A 21 7.50 8.48 12.96
CA MET A 21 6.99 8.55 11.59
C MET A 21 5.47 8.38 11.59
N ARG A 22 4.80 9.18 10.78
CA ARG A 22 3.37 9.08 10.56
C ARG A 22 3.10 8.33 9.27
N VAL A 23 2.41 7.20 9.41
CA VAL A 23 2.01 6.36 8.28
C VAL A 23 0.50 6.45 8.09
N VAL A 24 0.06 6.75 6.88
CA VAL A 24 -1.33 6.59 6.48
C VAL A 24 -1.47 5.27 5.72
N LEU A 25 -2.41 4.46 6.17
CA LEU A 25 -2.74 3.18 5.55
C LEU A 25 -4.18 3.23 5.02
N GLY A 26 -4.37 2.85 3.76
CA GLY A 26 -5.67 2.63 3.15
C GLY A 26 -5.71 1.29 2.42
N SER A 27 -6.88 0.66 2.37
CA SER A 27 -7.11 -0.61 1.68
C SER A 27 -8.54 -0.67 1.16
N ASP A 28 -8.81 -1.59 0.23
CA ASP A 28 -10.16 -1.94 -0.23
C ASP A 28 -10.95 -0.72 -0.76
N PHE A 29 -10.30 0.10 -1.56
CA PHE A 29 -10.93 1.27 -2.17
C PHE A 29 -11.97 0.89 -3.21
N HIS A 30 -11.72 -0.19 -3.96
CA HIS A 30 -12.55 -0.67 -5.07
C HIS A 30 -12.98 0.48 -5.99
N LEU A 31 -12.00 1.30 -6.42
CA LEU A 31 -12.26 2.44 -7.30
C LEU A 31 -12.76 1.94 -8.65
N GLY A 32 -14.03 2.21 -8.93
CA GLY A 32 -14.70 1.65 -10.09
C GLY A 32 -16.12 2.14 -10.24
N LEU A 33 -17.07 1.20 -10.28
CA LEU A 33 -18.47 1.51 -10.45
C LEU A 33 -19.13 2.09 -9.19
N LEU A 34 -18.85 1.47 -8.05
CA LEU A 34 -19.51 1.79 -6.77
C LEU A 34 -18.71 2.81 -5.96
N SER A 35 -17.39 2.73 -5.96
CA SER A 35 -16.50 3.66 -5.29
C SER A 35 -15.85 4.58 -6.33
N GLY A 36 -16.25 5.83 -6.34
CA GLY A 36 -15.86 6.76 -7.38
C GLY A 36 -14.86 7.83 -6.91
N LYS A 37 -14.58 8.75 -7.82
CA LYS A 37 -13.63 9.86 -7.65
C LYS A 37 -13.84 10.65 -6.35
N GLY A 38 -15.11 10.90 -5.95
CA GLY A 38 -15.40 11.65 -4.72
C GLY A 38 -14.98 10.94 -3.43
N ASN A 39 -14.93 9.61 -3.41
CA ASN A 39 -14.41 8.86 -2.26
C ASN A 39 -12.88 8.96 -2.21
N LEU A 40 -12.23 8.87 -3.37
CA LEU A 40 -10.79 9.07 -3.48
C LEU A 40 -10.38 10.50 -3.05
N GLU A 41 -11.12 11.52 -3.49
CA GLU A 41 -10.89 12.92 -3.08
C GLU A 41 -10.96 13.10 -1.56
N LYS A 42 -11.93 12.45 -0.91
CA LYS A 42 -12.04 12.46 0.56
C LYS A 42 -10.85 11.78 1.23
N PHE A 43 -10.43 10.63 0.72
CA PHE A 43 -9.26 9.92 1.25
C PHE A 43 -8.00 10.77 1.12
N VAL A 44 -7.74 11.34 -0.06
CA VAL A 44 -6.59 12.20 -0.31
C VAL A 44 -6.60 13.42 0.62
N ALA A 45 -7.75 14.08 0.77
CA ALA A 45 -7.88 15.24 1.65
C ALA A 45 -7.58 14.88 3.11
N LEU A 46 -8.16 13.79 3.62
CA LEU A 46 -7.91 13.30 4.97
C LEU A 46 -6.46 12.85 5.18
N SER A 47 -5.88 12.16 4.20
CA SER A 47 -4.47 11.77 4.26
C SER A 47 -3.57 12.99 4.39
N ASN A 48 -3.73 13.96 3.50
CA ASN A 48 -2.90 15.16 3.47
C ASN A 48 -3.08 16.05 4.73
N GLU A 49 -4.29 16.09 5.31
CA GLU A 49 -4.55 16.80 6.58
C GLU A 49 -3.70 16.24 7.74
N HIS A 50 -3.36 14.96 7.68
CA HIS A 50 -2.51 14.32 8.68
C HIS A 50 -1.01 14.45 8.39
N GLU A 51 -0.59 15.09 7.31
CA GLU A 51 0.82 15.31 6.95
C GLU A 51 1.66 14.03 7.09
N PRO A 52 1.33 12.94 6.36
CA PRO A 52 2.01 11.65 6.51
C PRO A 52 3.44 11.70 5.99
N ASP A 53 4.32 10.95 6.65
CA ASP A 53 5.66 10.67 6.13
C ASP A 53 5.64 9.57 5.08
N LEU A 54 4.70 8.65 5.19
CA LEU A 54 4.54 7.51 4.28
C LEU A 54 3.06 7.21 4.06
N VAL A 55 2.68 6.90 2.81
CA VAL A 55 1.33 6.44 2.48
C VAL A 55 1.40 5.03 1.90
N LEU A 56 0.60 4.12 2.47
CA LEU A 56 0.51 2.72 2.09
C LEU A 56 -0.89 2.39 1.59
N LEU A 57 -0.98 1.78 0.41
CA LEU A 57 -2.22 1.32 -0.22
C LEU A 57 -2.19 -0.21 -0.27
N ALA A 58 -2.89 -0.84 0.66
CA ALA A 58 -2.76 -2.28 0.92
C ALA A 58 -3.67 -3.16 0.06
N GLY A 59 -3.75 -2.89 -1.24
CA GLY A 59 -4.47 -3.72 -2.22
C GLY A 59 -5.94 -3.38 -2.40
N ASP A 60 -6.57 -4.00 -3.39
CA ASP A 60 -7.93 -3.73 -3.86
C ASP A 60 -8.18 -2.23 -4.09
N ILE A 61 -7.22 -1.61 -4.77
CA ILE A 61 -7.26 -0.18 -5.11
C ILE A 61 -8.33 0.07 -6.16
N VAL A 62 -8.39 -0.78 -7.20
CA VAL A 62 -9.41 -0.73 -8.24
C VAL A 62 -10.37 -1.90 -8.13
N ASP A 63 -11.57 -1.73 -8.71
CA ASP A 63 -12.58 -2.78 -8.78
C ASP A 63 -12.39 -3.55 -10.10
N ASP A 64 -11.57 -4.60 -10.07
CA ASP A 64 -11.11 -5.44 -11.18
C ASP A 64 -10.31 -4.65 -12.24
N SER A 65 -10.95 -3.99 -13.20
CA SER A 65 -10.29 -3.27 -14.29
C SER A 65 -9.86 -1.85 -13.90
N PRO A 66 -8.63 -1.40 -14.25
CA PRO A 66 -8.18 -0.03 -14.04
C PRO A 66 -8.84 0.99 -14.99
N GLN A 67 -9.60 0.52 -16.01
CA GLN A 67 -10.11 1.41 -17.07
C GLN A 67 -10.99 2.54 -16.52
N ARG A 68 -11.85 2.26 -15.55
CA ARG A 68 -12.69 3.32 -14.94
C ARG A 68 -11.89 4.33 -14.14
N PHE A 69 -10.84 3.88 -13.45
CA PHE A 69 -9.89 4.76 -12.75
C PHE A 69 -9.24 5.73 -13.75
N ILE A 70 -8.80 5.21 -14.89
CA ILE A 70 -8.19 5.99 -15.98
C ILE A 70 -9.20 6.95 -16.60
N ASP A 71 -10.35 6.45 -17.05
CA ASP A 71 -11.37 7.23 -17.78
C ASP A 71 -11.97 8.38 -16.94
N LYS A 72 -12.06 8.20 -15.63
CA LYS A 72 -12.57 9.21 -14.70
C LYS A 72 -11.50 10.19 -14.19
N GLY A 73 -10.26 10.04 -14.66
CA GLY A 73 -9.13 10.91 -14.27
C GLY A 73 -8.85 10.83 -12.77
N MET A 74 -9.03 9.65 -12.16
CA MET A 74 -8.78 9.44 -10.73
C MET A 74 -7.28 9.51 -10.42
N GLY A 75 -6.41 9.19 -11.39
CA GLY A 75 -4.97 9.30 -11.25
C GLY A 75 -4.50 10.69 -10.84
N LYS A 76 -5.14 11.75 -11.39
CA LYS A 76 -4.83 13.14 -10.99
C LYS A 76 -5.18 13.45 -9.55
N VAL A 77 -6.20 12.80 -9.00
CA VAL A 77 -6.55 12.91 -7.58
C VAL A 77 -5.53 12.15 -6.74
N MET A 78 -5.20 10.92 -7.13
CA MET A 78 -4.21 10.08 -6.45
C MET A 78 -2.83 10.76 -6.41
N GLU A 79 -2.40 11.38 -7.51
CA GLU A 79 -1.16 12.15 -7.63
C GLU A 79 -1.05 13.29 -6.60
N SER A 80 -2.19 13.74 -6.03
CA SER A 80 -2.22 14.79 -5.02
C SER A 80 -1.95 14.30 -3.59
N LEU A 81 -1.72 13.00 -3.38
CA LEU A 81 -1.23 12.47 -2.11
C LEU A 81 0.15 13.06 -1.80
N GLN A 82 0.31 13.52 -0.58
CA GLN A 82 1.55 14.12 -0.08
C GLN A 82 2.19 13.20 0.95
N SER A 83 3.49 13.00 0.86
CA SER A 83 4.28 12.23 1.83
C SER A 83 5.76 12.49 1.67
N THR A 84 6.53 12.35 2.75
CA THR A 84 7.99 12.55 2.75
C THR A 84 8.71 11.41 2.03
N TYR A 85 8.25 10.17 2.25
CA TYR A 85 8.92 8.95 1.76
C TYR A 85 8.21 8.30 0.57
N GLY A 86 7.12 8.88 0.10
CA GLY A 86 6.41 8.39 -1.07
C GLY A 86 5.10 7.65 -0.76
N VAL A 87 4.45 7.23 -1.82
CA VAL A 87 3.20 6.47 -1.81
C VAL A 87 3.47 5.10 -2.42
N TYR A 88 3.23 4.06 -1.67
CA TYR A 88 3.44 2.68 -2.10
C TYR A 88 2.15 1.88 -2.04
N GLY A 89 1.99 0.97 -2.97
CA GLY A 89 0.84 0.08 -2.99
C GLY A 89 1.23 -1.36 -3.25
N ILE A 90 0.30 -2.26 -3.00
CA ILE A 90 0.38 -3.66 -3.37
C ILE A 90 -0.89 -4.06 -4.14
N LEU A 91 -0.87 -5.22 -4.75
CA LEU A 91 -2.06 -5.81 -5.35
C LEU A 91 -2.90 -6.52 -4.28
N GLY A 92 -4.22 -6.41 -4.41
CA GLY A 92 -5.16 -7.31 -3.77
C GLY A 92 -5.70 -8.34 -4.76
N ASN A 93 -6.72 -9.09 -4.38
CA ASN A 93 -7.28 -10.10 -5.25
C ASN A 93 -8.06 -9.51 -6.45
N HIS A 94 -8.66 -8.32 -6.32
CA HIS A 94 -9.40 -7.68 -7.41
C HIS A 94 -8.51 -7.27 -8.57
N GLU A 95 -7.30 -6.78 -8.35
CA GLU A 95 -6.36 -6.50 -9.42
C GLU A 95 -6.01 -7.78 -10.22
N TYR A 96 -5.98 -8.95 -9.56
CA TYR A 96 -5.80 -10.24 -10.26
C TYR A 96 -7.04 -10.66 -11.03
N TYR A 97 -8.24 -10.44 -10.51
CA TYR A 97 -9.50 -10.78 -11.19
C TYR A 97 -9.67 -9.99 -12.47
N GLY A 98 -9.25 -8.72 -12.48
CA GLY A 98 -9.26 -7.87 -13.68
C GLY A 98 -8.33 -8.35 -14.78
N ASN A 99 -7.27 -9.09 -14.44
CA ASN A 99 -6.27 -9.61 -15.38
C ASN A 99 -5.62 -8.52 -16.27
N GLU A 100 -5.54 -7.27 -15.75
CA GLU A 100 -4.97 -6.09 -16.43
C GLU A 100 -3.88 -5.46 -15.55
N ILE A 101 -3.03 -6.30 -14.91
CA ILE A 101 -1.98 -5.87 -13.98
C ILE A 101 -0.97 -4.90 -14.64
N PRO A 102 -0.51 -5.10 -15.89
CA PRO A 102 0.38 -4.15 -16.53
C PRO A 102 -0.21 -2.75 -16.67
N GLU A 103 -1.48 -2.66 -17.08
CA GLU A 103 -2.24 -1.42 -17.25
C GLU A 103 -2.47 -0.74 -15.89
N PHE A 104 -2.82 -1.53 -14.87
CA PHE A 104 -2.97 -1.07 -13.50
C PHE A 104 -1.66 -0.46 -12.97
N LYS A 105 -0.54 -1.18 -13.10
CA LYS A 105 0.78 -0.68 -12.67
C LYS A 105 1.16 0.61 -13.37
N GLN A 106 0.89 0.70 -14.67
CA GLN A 106 1.16 1.92 -15.43
C GLN A 106 0.32 3.09 -14.91
N ALA A 107 -0.98 2.89 -14.69
CA ALA A 107 -1.88 3.91 -14.15
C ALA A 107 -1.44 4.37 -12.74
N MET A 108 -1.01 3.45 -11.88
CA MET A 108 -0.50 3.77 -10.54
C MET A 108 0.80 4.57 -10.62
N LYS A 109 1.74 4.15 -11.47
CA LYS A 109 3.00 4.87 -11.69
C LYS A 109 2.77 6.31 -12.19
N GLU A 110 1.84 6.51 -13.12
CA GLU A 110 1.42 7.82 -13.61
C GLU A 110 0.73 8.67 -12.53
N SER A 111 0.26 8.03 -11.46
CA SER A 111 -0.37 8.65 -10.29
C SER A 111 0.59 8.83 -9.12
N ASN A 112 1.91 8.69 -9.34
CA ASN A 112 2.97 8.74 -8.32
C ASN A 112 2.82 7.68 -7.21
N VAL A 113 2.25 6.52 -7.53
CA VAL A 113 2.17 5.35 -6.65
C VAL A 113 3.09 4.26 -7.16
N GLU A 114 4.01 3.81 -6.32
CA GLU A 114 4.89 2.67 -6.62
C GLU A 114 4.23 1.37 -6.13
N ILE A 115 3.99 0.44 -7.06
CA ILE A 115 3.40 -0.88 -6.75
C ILE A 115 4.51 -1.89 -6.54
N LEU A 116 4.56 -2.45 -5.34
CA LEU A 116 5.51 -3.48 -4.93
C LEU A 116 4.88 -4.88 -5.13
N MET A 117 5.65 -5.81 -5.67
CA MET A 117 5.22 -7.17 -5.99
C MET A 117 6.30 -8.17 -5.61
N ASP A 118 6.24 -8.71 -4.39
CA ASP A 118 7.27 -9.56 -3.79
C ASP A 118 8.68 -8.94 -3.86
N GLU A 119 8.77 -7.69 -3.44
CA GLU A 119 10.03 -6.96 -3.41
C GLU A 119 10.19 -6.14 -2.14
N THR A 120 11.43 -5.90 -1.76
CA THR A 120 11.82 -5.15 -0.56
C THR A 120 12.70 -3.98 -0.96
N LEU A 121 12.30 -2.78 -0.55
CA LEU A 121 13.02 -1.53 -0.79
C LEU A 121 13.58 -0.96 0.51
N LEU A 122 14.77 -0.40 0.46
CA LEU A 122 15.29 0.48 1.51
C LEU A 122 14.82 1.91 1.26
N ILE A 123 14.01 2.45 2.14
CA ILE A 123 13.40 3.76 2.00
C ILE A 123 14.17 4.79 2.83
N GLY A 124 14.70 5.80 2.15
CA GLY A 124 15.38 6.94 2.77
C GLY A 124 16.57 6.55 3.66
N ASP A 125 17.19 5.39 3.44
CA ASP A 125 18.22 4.78 4.30
C ASP A 125 17.76 4.57 5.78
N ARG A 126 16.45 4.47 6.03
CA ARG A 126 15.87 4.48 7.38
C ARG A 126 15.12 3.20 7.74
N PHE A 127 14.38 2.62 6.82
CA PHE A 127 13.59 1.43 7.04
C PHE A 127 13.41 0.64 5.74
N TYR A 128 13.10 -0.63 5.88
CA TYR A 128 12.74 -1.48 4.76
C TYR A 128 11.22 -1.57 4.62
N LEU A 129 10.75 -1.50 3.38
CA LEU A 129 9.37 -1.71 3.02
C LEU A 129 9.28 -2.88 2.04
N THR A 130 8.57 -3.91 2.43
CA THR A 130 8.26 -5.07 1.58
C THR A 130 6.80 -4.99 1.14
N GLY A 131 6.55 -5.08 -0.15
CA GLY A 131 5.22 -5.32 -0.69
C GLY A 131 5.10 -6.76 -1.15
N ARG A 132 4.12 -7.48 -0.60
CA ARG A 132 3.86 -8.88 -0.98
C ARG A 132 2.83 -8.96 -2.10
N GLU A 133 3.01 -9.98 -2.93
CA GLU A 133 1.97 -10.44 -3.85
C GLU A 133 0.77 -11.00 -3.09
N ASP A 134 -0.43 -10.90 -3.68
CA ASP A 134 -1.62 -11.52 -3.10
C ASP A 134 -1.59 -13.05 -3.21
N LEU A 135 -2.34 -13.73 -2.36
CA LEU A 135 -2.49 -15.20 -2.35
C LEU A 135 -3.08 -15.77 -3.65
N THR A 136 -3.72 -14.93 -4.45
CA THR A 136 -4.22 -15.30 -5.79
C THR A 136 -3.07 -15.65 -6.72
N ASN A 137 -1.90 -15.02 -6.57
CA ASN A 137 -0.68 -15.39 -7.28
C ASN A 137 -0.05 -16.66 -6.67
N LYS A 138 -0.23 -17.78 -7.32
CA LYS A 138 0.35 -19.07 -6.87
C LYS A 138 1.88 -19.15 -6.99
N LYS A 139 2.54 -18.11 -7.55
CA LYS A 139 3.99 -17.96 -7.62
C LYS A 139 4.54 -17.00 -6.58
N ARG A 140 3.68 -16.50 -5.67
CA ARG A 140 4.07 -15.64 -4.56
C ARG A 140 5.27 -16.24 -3.81
N LEU A 141 6.26 -15.40 -3.53
CA LEU A 141 7.46 -15.81 -2.80
C LEU A 141 7.14 -16.02 -1.32
N ALA A 142 7.91 -16.88 -0.65
CA ALA A 142 7.91 -16.93 0.80
C ALA A 142 8.48 -15.61 1.37
N LEU A 143 7.95 -15.12 2.49
CA LEU A 143 8.42 -13.88 3.09
C LEU A 143 9.90 -13.97 3.49
N SER A 144 10.36 -15.17 3.87
CA SER A 144 11.78 -15.45 4.17
C SER A 144 12.73 -15.14 3.00
N ALA A 145 12.25 -15.18 1.75
CA ALA A 145 13.07 -14.82 0.58
C ALA A 145 13.15 -13.29 0.36
N LEU A 146 12.33 -12.50 1.06
CA LEU A 146 12.22 -11.05 0.94
C LEU A 146 12.87 -10.31 2.12
N GLN A 147 13.55 -11.03 3.01
CA GLN A 147 14.18 -10.44 4.18
C GLN A 147 15.19 -9.35 3.81
N PRO A 148 15.21 -8.23 4.56
CA PRO A 148 16.20 -7.18 4.38
C PRO A 148 17.62 -7.66 4.75
N GLU A 149 18.61 -7.06 4.11
CA GLU A 149 20.02 -7.35 4.39
C GLU A 149 20.44 -6.85 5.78
N ASN A 150 19.99 -5.64 6.16
CA ASN A 150 20.31 -5.04 7.46
C ASN A 150 19.12 -5.15 8.42
N LYS A 151 19.20 -6.04 9.39
CA LYS A 151 18.16 -6.29 10.39
C LYS A 151 18.09 -5.27 11.52
N GLU A 152 19.05 -4.36 11.60
CA GLU A 152 19.06 -3.28 12.59
C GLU A 152 18.07 -2.16 12.25
N LEU A 153 17.67 -2.04 10.98
CA LEU A 153 16.65 -1.09 10.56
C LEU A 153 15.24 -1.68 10.69
N PRO A 154 14.22 -0.84 10.92
CA PRO A 154 12.83 -1.27 10.91
C PRO A 154 12.45 -1.94 9.59
N TRP A 155 11.65 -3.00 9.69
CA TRP A 155 11.14 -3.73 8.54
C TRP A 155 9.62 -3.77 8.53
N PHE A 156 9.00 -3.11 7.54
CA PHE A 156 7.57 -3.04 7.32
C PHE A 156 7.17 -3.96 6.17
N VAL A 157 6.08 -4.67 6.35
CA VAL A 157 5.55 -5.60 5.34
C VAL A 157 4.09 -5.26 5.05
N MET A 158 3.79 -4.98 3.79
CA MET A 158 2.41 -4.89 3.31
C MET A 158 1.94 -6.25 2.79
N ASN A 159 0.78 -6.68 3.25
CA ASN A 159 0.10 -7.89 2.82
C ASN A 159 -1.40 -7.61 2.76
N HIS A 160 -2.05 -7.85 1.61
CA HIS A 160 -3.47 -7.57 1.46
C HIS A 160 -4.33 -8.50 2.33
N THR A 161 -4.02 -9.79 2.31
CA THR A 161 -4.74 -10.80 3.10
C THR A 161 -3.94 -11.18 4.34
N PRO A 162 -4.46 -10.99 5.56
CA PRO A 162 -3.78 -11.37 6.81
C PRO A 162 -3.87 -12.89 7.05
N ASP A 163 -3.20 -13.67 6.21
CA ASP A 163 -3.27 -15.12 6.18
C ASP A 163 -2.33 -15.82 7.17
N ASP A 164 -1.21 -15.19 7.47
CA ASP A 164 -0.19 -15.72 8.37
C ASP A 164 0.44 -14.59 9.19
N LEU A 165 0.22 -14.61 10.48
CA LEU A 165 0.82 -13.63 11.40
C LEU A 165 2.07 -14.19 12.10
N ASP A 166 2.27 -15.50 12.07
CA ASP A 166 3.38 -16.17 12.77
C ASP A 166 4.68 -16.03 11.94
N GLU A 167 4.62 -16.20 10.60
CA GLU A 167 5.81 -16.06 9.75
C GLU A 167 6.44 -14.67 9.87
N PRO A 168 5.71 -13.55 9.71
CA PRO A 168 6.28 -12.22 9.89
C PRO A 168 6.89 -12.00 11.27
N ALA A 169 6.20 -12.42 12.33
CA ALA A 169 6.69 -12.30 13.71
C ALA A 169 8.00 -13.09 13.92
N ASN A 170 8.08 -14.32 13.42
CA ASN A 170 9.26 -15.17 13.52
C ASN A 170 10.45 -14.64 12.72
N LEU A 171 10.22 -13.91 11.64
CA LEU A 171 11.25 -13.29 10.80
C LEU A 171 11.71 -11.94 11.33
N GLY A 172 11.05 -11.38 12.33
CA GLY A 172 11.40 -10.09 12.93
C GLY A 172 10.86 -8.89 12.16
N VAL A 173 9.69 -9.03 11.53
CA VAL A 173 8.93 -7.91 10.96
C VAL A 173 8.44 -7.01 12.09
N ASP A 174 8.67 -5.72 11.98
CA ASP A 174 8.31 -4.74 13.01
C ASP A 174 6.89 -4.19 12.83
N PHE A 175 6.40 -4.16 11.59
CA PHE A 175 5.04 -3.72 11.25
C PHE A 175 4.51 -4.54 10.07
N HIS A 176 3.34 -5.19 10.27
CA HIS A 176 2.67 -6.04 9.27
C HIS A 176 1.19 -5.72 9.21
#